data_5576ea56c6b98a8c113254760190d815
#
_entry.id   5576ea56c6b98a8c113254760190d815
#
_cell.length_a   1.000
_cell.length_b   1.000
_cell.length_c   1.000
_cell.angle_alpha   90.00
_cell.angle_beta   90.00
_cell.angle_gamma   90.00
#
_symmetry.space_group_name_H-M   'P 1'
#
loop_
_entity.id
_entity.type
_entity.pdbx_description
1 polymer ?
#
loop_
_entity_poly.entity_id
_entity_poly.type
_entity_poly.pdbx_seq_one_letter_code
_entity_poly.pdbx_strand_id
1 'polypeptide(L)'
;LVNGAPPIPLKDDELIRMQLHMNSFMLSQFLHGEQGALLATAKIVQSVPWEEAKFYAANQVADEARHVEVYHRYLTEKLGISYGVNDQLRQLLDTILCDSRWDITFLGMQIMVEGLALAAFGVTRMQMADEPLIQDLIGRVMADESRHVAFGVLSLSDLYTKEMSSTELREREEFVIEATHLLRDRLLMEAVFQRLDWDVPLWIE
;
A
#
# COMPACT_ATOMS: atom_id res chain seq x y z
N LEU A 1 16.00 11.57 0.34
CA LEU A 1 17.19 11.40 1.18
C LEU A 1 18.26 10.60 0.42
N VAL A 2 19.23 11.22 -0.17
CA VAL A 2 20.38 10.54 -0.79
C VAL A 2 21.19 9.89 0.34
N ASN A 3 21.34 8.55 0.32
CA ASN A 3 22.04 7.78 1.37
C ASN A 3 21.43 7.88 2.79
N GLY A 4 20.16 8.24 2.93
CA GLY A 4 19.47 8.30 4.21
C GLY A 4 19.85 9.50 5.12
N ALA A 5 20.70 10.41 4.65
CA ALA A 5 21.05 11.62 5.38
C ALA A 5 20.22 12.83 4.89
N PRO A 6 19.87 13.77 5.79
CA PRO A 6 19.27 15.04 5.39
C PRO A 6 20.21 15.81 4.45
N PRO A 7 19.69 16.53 3.43
CA PRO A 7 20.50 17.33 2.52
C PRO A 7 21.16 18.54 3.21
N ILE A 8 20.62 18.95 4.36
CA ILE A 8 21.16 20.03 5.21
C ILE A 8 21.23 19.55 6.66
N PRO A 9 22.13 20.08 7.49
CA PRO A 9 22.16 19.78 8.92
C PRO A 9 20.88 20.25 9.59
N LEU A 10 20.25 19.34 10.35
CA LEU A 10 19.04 19.61 11.13
C LEU A 10 19.39 19.60 12.64
N LYS A 11 18.67 20.39 13.42
CA LYS A 11 18.67 20.31 14.87
C LYS A 11 17.87 19.08 15.34
N ASP A 12 18.08 18.67 16.58
CA ASP A 12 17.43 17.47 17.14
C ASP A 12 15.90 17.58 17.13
N ASP A 13 15.34 18.74 17.41
CA ASP A 13 13.90 19.00 17.38
C ASP A 13 13.33 18.96 15.94
N GLU A 14 14.09 19.44 14.96
CA GLU A 14 13.72 19.35 13.54
C GLU A 14 13.77 17.91 13.04
N LEU A 15 14.77 17.13 13.46
CA LEU A 15 14.86 15.70 13.14
C LEU A 15 13.68 14.91 13.73
N ILE A 16 13.34 15.14 14.99
CA ILE A 16 12.19 14.48 15.64
C ILE A 16 10.88 14.86 14.92
N ARG A 17 10.71 16.13 14.59
CA ARG A 17 9.53 16.61 13.87
C ARG A 17 9.45 16.00 12.46
N MET A 18 10.55 15.95 11.74
CA MET A 18 10.63 15.31 10.42
C MET A 18 10.23 13.83 10.51
N GLN A 19 10.83 13.08 11.43
CA GLN A 19 10.53 11.66 11.64
C GLN A 19 9.07 11.42 11.96
N LEU A 20 8.48 12.24 12.85
CA LEU A 20 7.05 12.15 13.19
C LEU A 20 6.17 12.33 11.96
N HIS A 21 6.47 13.35 11.13
CA HIS A 21 5.71 13.62 9.92
C HIS A 21 5.89 12.55 8.84
N MET A 22 7.11 12.04 8.64
CA MET A 22 7.38 10.94 7.70
C MET A 22 6.65 9.64 8.11
N ASN A 23 6.70 9.28 9.39
CA ASN A 23 5.99 8.11 9.92
C ASN A 23 4.47 8.29 9.77
N SER A 24 3.95 9.48 10.10
CA SER A 24 2.52 9.78 9.94
C SER A 24 2.08 9.74 8.49
N PHE A 25 2.89 10.23 7.56
CA PHE A 25 2.62 10.13 6.12
C PHE A 25 2.59 8.68 5.68
N MET A 26 3.61 7.90 5.99
CA MET A 26 3.70 6.50 5.58
C MET A 26 2.52 5.67 6.10
N LEU A 27 2.21 5.78 7.39
CA LEU A 27 1.07 5.08 8.00
C LEU A 27 -0.28 5.58 7.45
N SER A 28 -0.38 6.84 7.04
CA SER A 28 -1.58 7.34 6.34
C SER A 28 -1.72 6.73 4.94
N GLN A 29 -0.61 6.57 4.20
CA GLN A 29 -0.66 5.89 2.91
C GLN A 29 -0.99 4.39 3.06
N PHE A 30 -0.55 3.72 4.15
CA PHE A 30 -1.02 2.38 4.48
C PHE A 30 -2.52 2.37 4.72
N LEU A 31 -3.04 3.23 5.61
CA LEU A 31 -4.48 3.36 5.84
C LEU A 31 -5.28 3.51 4.54
N HIS A 32 -4.84 4.37 3.62
CA HIS A 32 -5.53 4.59 2.36
C HIS A 32 -5.40 3.39 1.40
N GLY A 33 -4.26 2.69 1.42
CA GLY A 33 -4.08 1.42 0.72
C GLY A 33 -5.07 0.36 1.21
N GLU A 34 -5.19 0.18 2.53
CA GLU A 34 -6.15 -0.76 3.15
C GLU A 34 -7.61 -0.41 2.85
N GLN A 35 -7.95 0.88 2.79
CA GLN A 35 -9.28 1.32 2.34
C GLN A 35 -9.55 0.91 0.89
N GLY A 36 -8.54 1.01 0.03
CA GLY A 36 -8.60 0.53 -1.35
C GLY A 36 -8.69 -1.00 -1.41
N ALA A 37 -7.90 -1.71 -0.61
CA ALA A 37 -7.90 -3.18 -0.51
C ALA A 37 -9.26 -3.72 -0.05
N LEU A 38 -9.88 -3.09 0.96
CA LEU A 38 -11.23 -3.42 1.41
C LEU A 38 -12.26 -3.38 0.27
N LEU A 39 -12.23 -2.33 -0.55
CA LEU A 39 -13.16 -2.16 -1.68
C LEU A 39 -12.82 -3.12 -2.83
N ALA A 40 -11.55 -3.30 -3.16
CA ALA A 40 -11.10 -4.21 -4.20
C ALA A 40 -11.44 -5.67 -3.86
N THR A 41 -11.22 -6.09 -2.62
CA THR A 41 -11.53 -7.44 -2.15
C THR A 41 -13.04 -7.69 -2.14
N ALA A 42 -13.86 -6.70 -1.75
CA ALA A 42 -15.32 -6.79 -1.87
C ALA A 42 -15.78 -6.93 -3.33
N LYS A 43 -15.09 -6.27 -4.27
CA LYS A 43 -15.34 -6.41 -5.71
C LYS A 43 -14.92 -7.81 -6.22
N ILE A 44 -13.83 -8.38 -5.71
CA ILE A 44 -13.41 -9.75 -6.03
C ILE A 44 -14.49 -10.75 -5.61
N VAL A 45 -15.08 -10.61 -4.42
CA VAL A 45 -16.22 -11.47 -3.98
C VAL A 45 -17.34 -11.48 -5.01
N GLN A 46 -17.62 -10.34 -5.65
CA GLN A 46 -18.69 -10.25 -6.65
C GLN A 46 -18.30 -10.83 -8.01
N SER A 47 -17.06 -10.70 -8.43
CA SER A 47 -16.64 -10.85 -9.82
C SER A 47 -15.84 -12.11 -10.12
N VAL A 48 -15.13 -12.68 -9.14
CA VAL A 48 -14.31 -13.89 -9.37
C VAL A 48 -15.22 -15.09 -9.72
N PRO A 49 -14.84 -15.94 -10.71
CA PRO A 49 -15.73 -17.00 -11.18
C PRO A 49 -15.85 -18.19 -10.23
N TRP A 50 -14.83 -18.46 -9.38
CA TRP A 50 -14.80 -19.65 -8.52
C TRP A 50 -15.39 -19.38 -7.15
N GLU A 51 -16.22 -20.30 -6.67
CA GLU A 51 -16.92 -20.15 -5.39
C GLU A 51 -15.96 -20.17 -4.21
N GLU A 52 -14.94 -21.04 -4.23
CA GLU A 52 -13.91 -21.11 -3.19
C GLU A 52 -13.13 -19.80 -3.06
N ALA A 53 -12.85 -19.14 -4.19
CA ALA A 53 -12.19 -17.83 -4.20
C ALA A 53 -13.09 -16.74 -3.60
N LYS A 54 -14.42 -16.81 -3.80
CA LYS A 54 -15.37 -15.90 -3.15
C LYS A 54 -15.40 -16.10 -1.64
N PHE A 55 -15.33 -17.33 -1.16
CA PHE A 55 -15.28 -17.60 0.28
C PHE A 55 -13.99 -17.06 0.91
N TYR A 56 -12.85 -17.23 0.24
CA TYR A 56 -11.60 -16.67 0.71
C TYR A 56 -11.64 -15.14 0.73
N ALA A 57 -12.02 -14.52 -0.39
CA ALA A 57 -12.13 -13.07 -0.51
C ALA A 57 -13.09 -12.45 0.53
N ALA A 58 -14.21 -13.13 0.84
CA ALA A 58 -15.15 -12.67 1.86
C ALA A 58 -14.51 -12.63 3.27
N ASN A 59 -13.61 -13.56 3.59
CA ASN A 59 -12.84 -13.51 4.84
C ASN A 59 -11.78 -12.40 4.78
N GLN A 60 -11.10 -12.22 3.65
CA GLN A 60 -10.13 -11.14 3.45
C GLN A 60 -10.77 -9.76 3.65
N VAL A 61 -12.02 -9.53 3.20
CA VAL A 61 -12.74 -8.26 3.47
C VAL A 61 -12.78 -7.93 4.97
N ALA A 62 -12.91 -8.94 5.84
CA ALA A 62 -12.89 -8.71 7.28
C ALA A 62 -11.48 -8.41 7.82
N ASP A 63 -10.44 -8.97 7.20
CA ASP A 63 -9.05 -8.64 7.52
C ASP A 63 -8.77 -7.17 7.15
N GLU A 64 -9.10 -6.74 5.93
CA GLU A 64 -8.91 -5.36 5.46
C GLU A 64 -9.66 -4.33 6.33
N ALA A 65 -10.89 -4.67 6.77
CA ALA A 65 -11.64 -3.81 7.67
C ALA A 65 -10.92 -3.61 9.02
N ARG A 66 -10.27 -4.65 9.55
CA ARG A 66 -9.44 -4.56 10.77
C ARG A 66 -8.18 -3.75 10.54
N HIS A 67 -7.51 -3.92 9.37
CA HIS A 67 -6.33 -3.14 9.01
C HIS A 67 -6.65 -1.65 8.94
N VAL A 68 -7.76 -1.27 8.29
CA VAL A 68 -8.25 0.12 8.25
C VAL A 68 -8.46 0.65 9.67
N GLU A 69 -9.15 -0.09 10.54
CA GLU A 69 -9.43 0.34 11.92
C GLU A 69 -8.13 0.57 12.71
N VAL A 70 -7.18 -0.37 12.67
CA VAL A 70 -5.98 -0.26 13.51
C VAL A 70 -5.05 0.86 13.05
N TYR A 71 -4.87 1.08 11.74
CA TYR A 71 -4.10 2.22 11.24
C TYR A 71 -4.78 3.55 11.55
N HIS A 72 -6.10 3.63 11.38
CA HIS A 72 -6.86 4.84 11.72
C HIS A 72 -6.70 5.19 13.20
N ARG A 73 -6.86 4.22 14.09
CA ARG A 73 -6.70 4.43 15.54
C ARG A 73 -5.28 4.81 15.90
N TYR A 74 -4.27 4.16 15.33
CA TYR A 74 -2.88 4.52 15.60
C TYR A 74 -2.57 5.96 15.19
N LEU A 75 -3.00 6.37 14.01
CA LEU A 75 -2.83 7.75 13.52
C LEU A 75 -3.54 8.77 14.41
N THR A 76 -4.76 8.49 14.84
CA THR A 76 -5.58 9.45 15.61
C THR A 76 -5.25 9.44 17.11
N GLU A 77 -5.05 8.28 17.72
CA GLU A 77 -4.89 8.14 19.17
C GLU A 77 -3.42 8.25 19.62
N LYS A 78 -2.45 7.89 18.76
CA LYS A 78 -1.02 7.90 19.11
C LYS A 78 -0.25 9.04 18.46
N LEU A 79 -0.39 9.26 17.16
CA LEU A 79 0.40 10.27 16.45
C LEU A 79 -0.27 11.64 16.42
N GLY A 80 -1.60 11.70 16.38
CA GLY A 80 -2.37 12.94 16.28
C GLY A 80 -2.16 13.68 14.95
N ILE A 81 -1.50 13.07 13.98
CA ILE A 81 -1.16 13.63 12.67
C ILE A 81 -1.56 12.60 11.61
N SER A 82 -2.29 13.06 10.60
CA SER A 82 -2.61 12.26 9.42
C SER A 82 -2.44 13.07 8.15
N TYR A 83 -2.32 12.35 7.03
CA TYR A 83 -2.21 12.90 5.69
C TYR A 83 -3.32 12.32 4.80
N GLY A 84 -3.72 13.08 3.77
CA GLY A 84 -4.59 12.58 2.72
C GLY A 84 -3.90 11.51 1.86
N VAL A 85 -4.68 10.78 1.08
CA VAL A 85 -4.14 9.88 0.06
C VAL A 85 -3.36 10.70 -0.96
N ASN A 86 -2.15 10.25 -1.32
CA ASN A 86 -1.39 10.92 -2.38
C ASN A 86 -1.98 10.61 -3.76
N ASP A 87 -1.67 11.48 -4.73
CA ASP A 87 -2.30 11.42 -6.05
C ASP A 87 -1.95 10.12 -6.79
N GLN A 88 -0.73 9.61 -6.66
CA GLN A 88 -0.28 8.39 -7.32
C GLN A 88 -1.00 7.15 -6.76
N LEU A 89 -1.12 7.05 -5.43
CA LEU A 89 -1.88 5.96 -4.81
C LEU A 89 -3.36 6.04 -5.18
N ARG A 90 -3.95 7.24 -5.15
CA ARG A 90 -5.34 7.44 -5.56
C ARG A 90 -5.57 7.01 -7.00
N GLN A 91 -4.72 7.45 -7.95
CA GLN A 91 -4.83 7.07 -9.35
C GLN A 91 -4.74 5.55 -9.53
N LEU A 92 -3.81 4.90 -8.84
CA LEU A 92 -3.66 3.44 -8.90
C LEU A 92 -4.91 2.72 -8.37
N LEU A 93 -5.40 3.13 -7.19
CA LEU A 93 -6.60 2.54 -6.59
C LEU A 93 -7.83 2.76 -7.47
N ASP A 94 -8.02 3.96 -8.02
CA ASP A 94 -9.12 4.27 -8.94
C ASP A 94 -9.03 3.38 -10.20
N THR A 95 -7.85 3.19 -10.77
CA THR A 95 -7.64 2.31 -11.93
C THR A 95 -8.05 0.86 -11.60
N ILE A 96 -7.61 0.32 -10.46
CA ILE A 96 -7.94 -1.05 -10.01
C ILE A 96 -9.44 -1.20 -9.75
N LEU A 97 -10.05 -0.22 -9.08
CA LEU A 97 -11.45 -0.27 -8.68
C LEU A 97 -12.43 -0.06 -9.85
N CYS A 98 -12.05 0.73 -10.86
CA CYS A 98 -12.89 1.02 -12.02
C CYS A 98 -12.77 -0.03 -13.14
N ASP A 99 -11.70 -0.85 -13.18
CA ASP A 99 -11.56 -1.88 -14.22
C ASP A 99 -12.62 -2.98 -14.05
N SER A 100 -13.28 -3.37 -15.12
CA SER A 100 -14.34 -4.40 -15.10
C SER A 100 -13.81 -5.83 -15.03
N ARG A 101 -12.52 -6.03 -15.31
CA ARG A 101 -11.87 -7.34 -15.35
C ARG A 101 -11.44 -7.75 -13.95
N TRP A 102 -11.97 -8.88 -13.48
CA TRP A 102 -11.69 -9.36 -12.13
C TRP A 102 -10.20 -9.68 -11.90
N ASP A 103 -9.50 -10.18 -12.92
CA ASP A 103 -8.08 -10.50 -12.84
C ASP A 103 -7.20 -9.26 -12.69
N ILE A 104 -7.56 -8.13 -13.29
CA ILE A 104 -6.88 -6.84 -13.08
C ILE A 104 -7.03 -6.37 -11.63
N THR A 105 -8.19 -6.60 -11.02
CA THR A 105 -8.39 -6.30 -9.59
C THR A 105 -7.45 -7.12 -8.71
N PHE A 106 -7.30 -8.43 -8.98
CA PHE A 106 -6.33 -9.30 -8.29
C PHE A 106 -4.88 -8.87 -8.54
N LEU A 107 -4.52 -8.68 -9.83
CA LEU A 107 -3.16 -8.29 -10.21
C LEU A 107 -2.76 -6.96 -9.56
N GLY A 108 -3.64 -5.99 -9.63
CA GLY A 108 -3.38 -4.65 -9.10
C GLY A 108 -3.33 -4.63 -7.58
N MET A 109 -4.30 -5.26 -6.91
CA MET A 109 -4.38 -5.21 -5.45
C MET A 109 -3.47 -6.26 -4.79
N GLN A 110 -3.77 -7.55 -4.91
CA GLN A 110 -3.05 -8.59 -4.18
C GLN A 110 -1.58 -8.72 -4.60
N ILE A 111 -1.26 -8.52 -5.88
CA ILE A 111 0.13 -8.70 -6.35
C ILE A 111 0.91 -7.39 -6.26
N MET A 112 0.41 -6.30 -6.86
CA MET A 112 1.18 -5.06 -6.97
C MET A 112 1.13 -4.24 -5.68
N VAL A 113 -0.06 -3.93 -5.14
CA VAL A 113 -0.20 -3.07 -3.97
C VAL A 113 0.19 -3.79 -2.70
N GLU A 114 -0.43 -4.93 -2.37
CA GLU A 114 -0.16 -5.68 -1.13
C GLU A 114 1.24 -6.34 -1.16
N GLY A 115 1.67 -6.85 -2.33
CA GLY A 115 3.01 -7.42 -2.49
C GLY A 115 4.12 -6.40 -2.20
N LEU A 116 3.98 -5.15 -2.68
CA LEU A 116 4.94 -4.09 -2.34
C LEU A 116 4.75 -3.58 -0.90
N ALA A 117 3.52 -3.57 -0.40
CA ALA A 117 3.23 -3.15 0.97
C ALA A 117 3.97 -4.02 2.00
N LEU A 118 4.11 -5.33 1.77
CA LEU A 118 4.89 -6.21 2.64
C LEU A 118 6.34 -5.72 2.83
N ALA A 119 6.99 -5.26 1.76
CA ALA A 119 8.33 -4.70 1.84
C ALA A 119 8.33 -3.36 2.61
N ALA A 120 7.36 -2.49 2.34
CA ALA A 120 7.22 -1.20 3.01
C ALA A 120 6.91 -1.37 4.52
N PHE A 121 6.09 -2.34 4.89
CA PHE A 121 5.84 -2.71 6.30
C PHE A 121 7.11 -3.16 7.00
N GLY A 122 7.93 -3.99 6.34
CA GLY A 122 9.23 -4.41 6.88
C GLY A 122 10.16 -3.23 7.15
N VAL A 123 10.26 -2.29 6.20
CA VAL A 123 11.08 -1.07 6.36
C VAL A 123 10.53 -0.20 7.50
N THR A 124 9.22 0.01 7.57
CA THR A 124 8.59 0.81 8.65
C THR A 124 8.86 0.19 10.03
N ARG A 125 8.79 -1.14 10.15
CA ARG A 125 9.15 -1.84 11.39
C ARG A 125 10.60 -1.59 11.79
N MET A 126 11.53 -1.60 10.83
CA MET A 126 12.94 -1.29 11.10
C MET A 126 13.13 0.15 11.57
N GLN A 127 12.45 1.10 10.95
CA GLN A 127 12.52 2.53 11.29
C GLN A 127 11.89 2.86 12.64
N MET A 128 10.88 2.10 13.07
CA MET A 128 10.17 2.27 14.34
C MET A 128 10.44 1.12 15.32
N ALA A 129 11.68 0.62 15.36
CA ALA A 129 12.06 -0.57 16.11
C ALA A 129 11.80 -0.45 17.62
N ASP A 130 11.89 0.75 18.18
CA ASP A 130 11.70 1.03 19.60
C ASP A 130 10.24 1.27 20.01
N GLU A 131 9.28 1.14 19.06
CA GLU A 131 7.85 1.33 19.31
C GLU A 131 7.10 -0.03 19.32
N PRO A 132 6.89 -0.63 20.50
CA PRO A 132 6.38 -2.02 20.59
C PRO A 132 4.98 -2.20 19.99
N LEU A 133 4.11 -1.19 20.11
CA LEU A 133 2.75 -1.27 19.60
C LEU A 133 2.73 -1.37 18.08
N ILE A 134 3.52 -0.52 17.39
CA ILE A 134 3.59 -0.57 15.92
C ILE A 134 4.27 -1.84 15.43
N GLN A 135 5.23 -2.37 16.18
CA GLN A 135 5.88 -3.65 15.89
C GLN A 135 4.88 -4.80 15.87
N ASP A 136 4.00 -4.90 16.89
CA ASP A 136 2.96 -5.94 16.97
C ASP A 136 1.88 -5.71 15.90
N LEU A 137 1.40 -4.47 15.75
CA LEU A 137 0.38 -4.10 14.78
C LEU A 137 0.80 -4.50 13.35
N ILE A 138 1.91 -3.95 12.86
CA ILE A 138 2.40 -4.23 11.50
C ILE A 138 2.75 -5.71 11.35
N GLY A 139 3.28 -6.36 12.38
CA GLY A 139 3.58 -7.79 12.33
C GLY A 139 2.35 -8.67 12.08
N ARG A 140 1.20 -8.31 12.64
CA ARG A 140 -0.08 -8.99 12.39
C ARG A 140 -0.62 -8.72 11.00
N VAL A 141 -0.61 -7.45 10.59
CA VAL A 141 -1.01 -7.07 9.21
C VAL A 141 -0.15 -7.82 8.18
N MET A 142 1.18 -7.84 8.33
CA MET A 142 2.06 -8.60 7.42
C MET A 142 1.74 -10.10 7.34
N ALA A 143 1.32 -10.70 8.46
CA ALA A 143 0.92 -12.11 8.46
C ALA A 143 -0.37 -12.34 7.65
N ASP A 144 -1.31 -11.40 7.70
CA ASP A 144 -2.54 -11.44 6.90
C ASP A 144 -2.21 -11.17 5.41
N GLU A 145 -1.46 -10.10 5.11
CA GLU A 145 -1.06 -9.74 3.74
C GLU A 145 -0.29 -10.84 3.01
N SER A 146 0.56 -11.58 3.73
CA SER A 146 1.27 -12.71 3.12
C SER A 146 0.33 -13.79 2.57
N ARG A 147 -0.84 -13.97 3.22
CA ARG A 147 -1.89 -14.89 2.76
C ARG A 147 -2.67 -14.30 1.59
N HIS A 148 -2.94 -13.00 1.62
CA HIS A 148 -3.64 -12.28 0.54
C HIS A 148 -2.83 -12.32 -0.76
N VAL A 149 -1.53 -12.03 -0.70
CA VAL A 149 -0.63 -12.14 -1.85
C VAL A 149 -0.58 -13.59 -2.37
N ALA A 150 -0.46 -14.60 -1.48
CA ALA A 150 -0.48 -15.99 -1.89
C ALA A 150 -1.79 -16.39 -2.57
N PHE A 151 -2.93 -15.89 -2.08
CA PHE A 151 -4.23 -16.07 -2.72
C PHE A 151 -4.27 -15.47 -4.13
N GLY A 152 -3.73 -14.26 -4.31
CA GLY A 152 -3.61 -13.61 -5.62
C GLY A 152 -2.77 -14.45 -6.60
N VAL A 153 -1.59 -14.91 -6.16
CA VAL A 153 -0.70 -15.75 -6.99
C VAL A 153 -1.39 -17.05 -7.41
N LEU A 154 -2.02 -17.75 -6.46
CA LEU A 154 -2.71 -19.01 -6.75
C LEU A 154 -3.90 -18.82 -7.70
N SER A 155 -4.68 -17.75 -7.52
CA SER A 155 -5.85 -17.46 -8.36
C SER A 155 -5.48 -17.08 -9.79
N LEU A 156 -4.36 -16.40 -10.01
CA LEU A 156 -3.96 -15.92 -11.33
C LEU A 156 -3.06 -16.91 -12.09
N SER A 157 -2.42 -17.86 -11.41
CA SER A 157 -1.38 -18.70 -12.00
C SER A 157 -1.83 -19.44 -13.25
N ASP A 158 -2.94 -20.18 -13.18
CA ASP A 158 -3.42 -20.98 -14.32
C ASP A 158 -3.99 -20.08 -15.43
N LEU A 159 -4.67 -19.02 -15.08
CA LEU A 159 -5.21 -18.04 -16.04
C LEU A 159 -4.07 -17.44 -16.88
N TYR A 160 -3.00 -16.98 -16.26
CA TYR A 160 -1.90 -16.27 -16.94
C TYR A 160 -0.95 -17.21 -17.67
N THR A 161 -0.81 -18.46 -17.19
CA THR A 161 0.14 -19.41 -17.80
C THR A 161 -0.47 -20.35 -18.84
N LYS A 162 -1.81 -20.54 -18.82
CA LYS A 162 -2.47 -21.57 -19.64
C LYS A 162 -3.65 -21.05 -20.48
N GLU A 163 -4.34 -20.01 -20.03
CA GLU A 163 -5.63 -19.61 -20.60
C GLU A 163 -5.58 -18.32 -21.42
N MET A 164 -4.78 -17.33 -20.99
CA MET A 164 -4.70 -16.04 -21.67
C MET A 164 -3.95 -16.12 -22.99
N SER A 165 -4.45 -15.37 -23.98
CA SER A 165 -3.75 -15.10 -25.23
C SER A 165 -2.56 -14.14 -25.03
N SER A 166 -1.63 -14.13 -25.98
CA SER A 166 -0.48 -13.22 -25.95
C SER A 166 -0.89 -11.73 -25.99
N THR A 167 -2.04 -11.42 -26.53
CA THR A 167 -2.58 -10.03 -26.54
C THR A 167 -3.06 -9.63 -25.16
N GLU A 168 -3.83 -10.49 -24.49
CA GLU A 168 -4.29 -10.25 -23.13
C GLU A 168 -3.12 -10.14 -22.13
N LEU A 169 -2.12 -11.01 -22.25
CA LEU A 169 -0.90 -10.94 -21.42
C LEU A 169 -0.17 -9.61 -21.59
N ARG A 170 -0.10 -9.09 -22.83
CA ARG A 170 0.54 -7.79 -23.10
C ARG A 170 -0.20 -6.63 -22.43
N GLU A 171 -1.54 -6.64 -22.44
CA GLU A 171 -2.34 -5.64 -21.74
C GLU A 171 -2.07 -5.65 -20.21
N ARG A 172 -1.85 -6.86 -19.63
CA ARG A 172 -1.51 -6.99 -18.20
C ARG A 172 -0.09 -6.50 -17.93
N GLU A 173 0.83 -6.76 -18.84
CA GLU A 173 2.20 -6.23 -18.77
C GLU A 173 2.22 -4.69 -18.80
N GLU A 174 1.46 -4.08 -19.71
CA GLU A 174 1.31 -2.62 -19.78
C GLU A 174 0.73 -2.05 -18.48
N PHE A 175 -0.31 -2.67 -17.92
CA PHE A 175 -0.86 -2.30 -16.62
C PHE A 175 0.17 -2.40 -15.50
N VAL A 176 0.96 -3.49 -15.44
CA VAL A 176 2.01 -3.67 -14.41
C VAL A 176 3.08 -2.59 -14.52
N ILE A 177 3.50 -2.23 -15.75
CA ILE A 177 4.48 -1.17 -15.98
C ILE A 177 3.95 0.17 -15.44
N GLU A 178 2.71 0.55 -15.81
CA GLU A 178 2.09 1.78 -15.34
C GLU A 178 1.92 1.79 -13.81
N ALA A 179 1.40 0.70 -13.24
CA ALA A 179 1.26 0.54 -11.80
C ALA A 179 2.61 0.66 -11.07
N THR A 180 3.69 0.13 -11.64
CA THR A 180 5.04 0.22 -11.06
C THR A 180 5.53 1.67 -10.98
N HIS A 181 5.27 2.48 -11.99
CA HIS A 181 5.60 3.91 -11.95
C HIS A 181 4.82 4.64 -10.85
N LEU A 182 3.53 4.41 -10.73
CA LEU A 182 2.70 4.99 -9.66
C LEU A 182 3.17 4.53 -8.27
N LEU A 183 3.50 3.24 -8.12
CA LEU A 183 3.98 2.67 -6.86
C LEU A 183 5.35 3.23 -6.44
N ARG A 184 6.22 3.54 -7.38
CA ARG A 184 7.50 4.23 -7.13
C ARG A 184 7.24 5.68 -6.70
N ASP A 185 6.46 6.41 -7.47
CA ASP A 185 6.30 7.86 -7.31
C ASP A 185 5.45 8.21 -6.06
N ARG A 186 4.58 7.30 -5.60
CA ARG A 186 3.84 7.48 -4.33
C ARG A 186 4.74 7.56 -3.10
N LEU A 187 5.98 7.08 -3.18
CA LEU A 187 6.93 7.13 -2.08
C LEU A 187 7.61 8.49 -1.93
N LEU A 188 7.44 9.41 -2.88
CA LEU A 188 7.88 10.79 -2.76
C LEU A 188 7.05 11.50 -1.68
N MET A 189 7.72 11.99 -0.66
CA MET A 189 7.07 12.55 0.54
C MET A 189 6.89 14.08 0.43
N GLU A 190 6.55 14.59 -0.75
CA GLU A 190 6.39 16.03 -1.00
C GLU A 190 5.48 16.72 0.02
N ALA A 191 4.34 16.10 0.34
CA ALA A 191 3.38 16.62 1.31
C ALA A 191 3.97 16.77 2.73
N VAL A 192 4.97 15.95 3.07
CA VAL A 192 5.69 16.07 4.35
C VAL A 192 6.53 17.35 4.36
N PHE A 193 7.33 17.55 3.33
CA PHE A 193 8.24 18.70 3.26
C PHE A 193 7.46 20.01 3.08
N GLN A 194 6.37 20.00 2.31
CA GLN A 194 5.43 21.14 2.22
C GLN A 194 4.85 21.50 3.60
N ARG A 195 4.41 20.52 4.38
CA ARG A 195 3.83 20.75 5.71
C ARG A 195 4.86 21.21 6.74
N LEU A 196 6.12 20.88 6.53
CA LEU A 196 7.24 21.35 7.34
C LEU A 196 7.73 22.76 6.95
N ASP A 197 7.20 23.31 5.85
CA ASP A 197 7.63 24.58 5.24
C ASP A 197 9.11 24.52 4.78
N TRP A 198 9.49 23.38 4.19
CA TRP A 198 10.83 23.12 3.67
C TRP A 198 10.87 23.16 2.14
N ASP A 199 12.04 23.42 1.57
CA ASP A 199 12.26 23.46 0.12
C ASP A 199 12.12 22.06 -0.49
N VAL A 200 10.93 21.74 -0.99
CA VAL A 200 10.57 20.40 -1.50
C VAL A 200 11.58 19.88 -2.54
N PRO A 201 11.98 20.63 -3.60
CA PRO A 201 13.01 20.15 -4.54
C PRO A 201 14.29 19.66 -3.87
N LEU A 202 14.78 20.37 -2.87
CA LEU A 202 15.98 19.98 -2.15
C LEU A 202 15.89 18.63 -1.43
N TRP A 203 14.66 18.20 -1.08
CA TRP A 203 14.44 17.02 -0.25
C TRP A 203 14.02 15.78 -1.04
N ILE A 204 13.59 15.94 -2.30
CA ILE A 204 13.11 14.83 -3.13
C ILE A 204 14.06 14.49 -4.31
N GLU A 205 15.06 15.32 -4.60
CA GLU A 205 16.14 15.03 -5.54
C GLU A 205 17.18 14.08 -4.90
#